data_e468bf067bfa2c8cc27f69e2c38cb9d1
#
_entry.id   e468bf067bfa2c8cc27f69e2c38cb9d1
#
_cell.length_a   1.000
_cell.length_b   1.000
_cell.length_c   1.000
_cell.angle_alpha   90.00
_cell.angle_beta   90.00
_cell.angle_gamma   90.00
#
_symmetry.space_group_name_H-M   'P 1'
#
loop_
_entity.id
_entity.type
_entity.pdbx_description
1 polymer ?
#
loop_
_entity_poly.entity_id
_entity_poly.type
_entity_poly.pdbx_seq_one_letter_code
_entity_poly.pdbx_strand_id
1 'polypeptide(L)'
;MDNAKNSGITTEWVDNAVKPGDDFFRHVNGRWLDTYEIPADRSKDGGLYTLRDDAEKHVREIVERIAKEQPESRIGALYNSFMDTDKIESDGLEPLMREVAPILNAATSEQLAVTLALLSRAGLAQLLGWYTSIDQKDPEHYVFYLTQAGLGLPDEAYYREEKYEQVCAAYIEHIATMFELTGL
;
A
#
# COMPACT_ATOMS: atom_id res chain seq x y z
N MET A 1 -30.66 18.08 15.85
CA MET A 1 -29.35 18.31 15.20
C MET A 1 -29.67 18.67 13.77
N ASP A 2 -29.39 19.90 13.44
CA ASP A 2 -29.80 20.52 12.18
C ASP A 2 -28.98 19.88 11.05
N ASN A 3 -29.65 19.09 10.21
CA ASN A 3 -29.05 18.38 9.09
C ASN A 3 -29.02 19.35 7.89
N ALA A 4 -28.38 20.51 8.08
CA ALA A 4 -28.13 21.44 7.00
C ALA A 4 -27.25 20.71 5.99
N LYS A 5 -27.81 20.38 4.83
CA LYS A 5 -27.08 19.76 3.73
C LYS A 5 -25.93 20.68 3.34
N ASN A 6 -24.73 20.34 3.79
CA ASN A 6 -23.52 21.04 3.37
C ASN A 6 -23.36 20.82 1.86
N SER A 7 -23.16 21.90 1.12
CA SER A 7 -23.00 21.86 -0.34
C SER A 7 -21.71 21.16 -0.79
N GLY A 8 -20.80 20.88 0.14
CA GLY A 8 -19.47 20.38 -0.16
C GLY A 8 -18.50 21.44 -0.70
N ILE A 9 -18.97 22.68 -0.84
CA ILE A 9 -18.13 23.81 -1.27
C ILE A 9 -17.59 24.53 -0.04
N THR A 10 -16.28 24.56 0.12
CA THR A 10 -15.59 25.26 1.21
C THR A 10 -15.31 26.69 0.78
N THR A 11 -16.25 27.60 1.03
CA THR A 11 -16.15 29.02 0.61
C THR A 11 -15.02 29.77 1.29
N GLU A 12 -14.52 29.27 2.42
CA GLU A 12 -13.37 29.84 3.14
C GLU A 12 -12.07 29.77 2.36
N TRP A 13 -11.97 28.88 1.39
CA TRP A 13 -10.79 28.71 0.53
C TRP A 13 -10.75 29.66 -0.66
N VAL A 14 -11.89 30.35 -0.93
CA VAL A 14 -12.02 31.24 -2.08
C VAL A 14 -11.16 32.49 -1.87
N ASP A 15 -10.28 32.77 -2.85
CA ASP A 15 -9.53 34.02 -2.94
C ASP A 15 -10.25 35.02 -3.84
N ASN A 16 -10.96 35.95 -3.21
CA ASN A 16 -11.72 36.96 -3.91
C ASN A 16 -10.83 38.04 -4.60
N ALA A 17 -9.53 38.08 -4.34
CA ALA A 17 -8.60 38.95 -5.02
C ALA A 17 -8.28 38.48 -6.46
N VAL A 18 -8.45 37.20 -6.73
CA VAL A 18 -8.26 36.60 -8.05
C VAL A 18 -9.62 36.52 -8.76
N LYS A 19 -9.69 37.03 -9.99
CA LYS A 19 -10.94 36.92 -10.78
C LYS A 19 -11.12 35.49 -11.31
N PRO A 20 -12.33 34.91 -11.22
CA PRO A 20 -12.55 33.54 -11.68
C PRO A 20 -12.31 33.33 -13.20
N GLY A 21 -12.40 34.41 -14.00
CA GLY A 21 -12.09 34.37 -15.43
C GLY A 21 -10.60 34.41 -15.75
N ASP A 22 -9.76 34.86 -14.82
CA ASP A 22 -8.31 34.94 -15.02
C ASP A 22 -7.63 33.64 -14.56
N ASP A 23 -7.96 33.16 -13.35
CA ASP A 23 -7.49 31.88 -12.81
C ASP A 23 -8.55 31.28 -11.89
N PHE A 24 -9.37 30.39 -12.44
CA PHE A 24 -10.47 29.76 -11.69
C PHE A 24 -9.96 28.85 -10.58
N PHE A 25 -8.88 28.11 -10.81
CA PHE A 25 -8.30 27.23 -9.80
C PHE A 25 -7.79 28.04 -8.59
N ARG A 26 -7.04 29.08 -8.85
CA ARG A 26 -6.53 29.99 -7.80
C ARG A 26 -7.67 30.73 -7.11
N HIS A 27 -8.70 31.16 -7.85
CA HIS A 27 -9.87 31.78 -7.26
C HIS A 27 -10.54 30.88 -6.23
N VAL A 28 -10.77 29.60 -6.56
CA VAL A 28 -11.51 28.68 -5.68
C VAL A 28 -10.68 28.16 -4.52
N ASN A 29 -9.36 27.96 -4.72
CA ASN A 29 -8.48 27.30 -3.76
C ASN A 29 -7.40 28.21 -3.16
N GLY A 30 -7.39 29.50 -3.49
CA GLY A 30 -6.24 30.39 -3.22
C GLY A 30 -5.82 30.46 -1.77
N ARG A 31 -6.77 30.62 -0.86
CA ARG A 31 -6.45 30.67 0.58
C ARG A 31 -5.93 29.34 1.12
N TRP A 32 -6.45 28.24 0.63
CA TRP A 32 -5.93 26.91 0.99
C TRP A 32 -4.50 26.73 0.48
N LEU A 33 -4.21 27.10 -0.76
CA LEU A 33 -2.88 27.03 -1.35
C LEU A 33 -1.84 27.88 -0.59
N ASP A 34 -2.26 29.01 -0.01
CA ASP A 34 -1.38 29.91 0.70
C ASP A 34 -1.12 29.51 2.16
N THR A 35 -1.99 28.69 2.74
CA THR A 35 -1.96 28.42 4.19
C THR A 35 -1.77 26.94 4.54
N TYR A 36 -2.01 26.04 3.59
CA TYR A 36 -1.94 24.60 3.85
C TYR A 36 -0.51 24.07 3.65
N GLU A 37 -0.01 23.36 4.65
CA GLU A 37 1.25 22.63 4.58
C GLU A 37 0.96 21.17 4.30
N ILE A 38 1.52 20.66 3.18
CA ILE A 38 1.40 19.24 2.84
C ILE A 38 2.19 18.43 3.89
N PRO A 39 1.58 17.39 4.50
CA PRO A 39 2.27 16.52 5.44
C PRO A 39 3.57 15.94 4.85
N ALA A 40 4.61 15.79 5.69
CA ALA A 40 5.94 15.38 5.25
C ALA A 40 6.02 13.96 4.65
N ASP A 41 5.02 13.14 4.92
CA ASP A 41 4.90 11.76 4.43
C ASP A 41 4.28 11.64 3.02
N ARG A 42 3.90 12.76 2.41
CA ARG A 42 3.27 12.77 1.08
C ARG A 42 3.74 13.93 0.22
N SER A 43 3.75 13.74 -1.09
CA SER A 43 4.19 14.75 -2.07
C SER A 43 3.05 15.63 -2.61
N LYS A 44 1.80 15.30 -2.30
CA LYS A 44 0.59 16.01 -2.76
C LYS A 44 -0.56 15.80 -1.79
N ASP A 45 -1.48 16.75 -1.76
CA ASP A 45 -2.67 16.71 -0.92
C ASP A 45 -3.84 17.44 -1.60
N GLY A 46 -5.03 17.38 -1.00
CA GLY A 46 -6.25 18.03 -1.48
C GLY A 46 -7.52 17.32 -1.03
N GLY A 47 -8.68 17.79 -1.48
CA GLY A 47 -9.98 17.30 -1.00
C GLY A 47 -10.19 15.79 -1.10
N LEU A 48 -9.65 15.13 -2.14
CA LEU A 48 -9.75 13.67 -2.27
C LEU A 48 -8.90 12.94 -1.23
N TYR A 49 -7.76 13.50 -0.85
CA TYR A 49 -6.92 12.95 0.22
C TYR A 49 -7.59 13.08 1.58
N THR A 50 -8.17 14.23 1.87
CA THR A 50 -8.97 14.44 3.10
C THR A 50 -10.11 13.42 3.20
N LEU A 51 -10.87 13.20 2.11
CA LEU A 51 -11.95 12.22 2.10
C LEU A 51 -11.45 10.79 2.32
N ARG A 52 -10.29 10.44 1.75
CA ARG A 52 -9.67 9.14 1.97
C ARG A 52 -9.27 8.98 3.44
N ASP A 53 -8.57 9.96 3.99
CA ASP A 53 -8.10 9.92 5.38
C ASP A 53 -9.28 9.83 6.37
N ASP A 54 -10.37 10.56 6.12
CA ASP A 54 -11.61 10.45 6.90
C ASP A 54 -12.26 9.06 6.75
N ALA A 55 -12.28 8.50 5.54
CA ALA A 55 -12.81 7.16 5.31
C ALA A 55 -11.98 6.09 6.03
N GLU A 56 -10.67 6.17 5.98
CA GLU A 56 -9.75 5.27 6.70
C GLU A 56 -9.97 5.35 8.22
N LYS A 57 -10.11 6.57 8.76
CA LYS A 57 -10.44 6.79 10.17
C LYS A 57 -11.77 6.16 10.57
N HIS A 58 -12.82 6.37 9.79
CA HIS A 58 -14.13 5.78 10.07
C HIS A 58 -14.10 4.26 9.98
N VAL A 59 -13.42 3.68 8.98
CA VAL A 59 -13.24 2.23 8.88
C VAL A 59 -12.51 1.69 10.09
N ARG A 60 -11.44 2.32 10.53
CA ARG A 60 -10.72 1.95 11.74
C ARG A 60 -11.62 1.96 12.97
N GLU A 61 -12.37 3.03 13.19
CA GLU A 61 -13.33 3.14 14.31
C GLU A 61 -14.37 2.00 14.29
N ILE A 62 -14.86 1.63 13.09
CA ILE A 62 -15.80 0.50 12.92
C ILE A 62 -15.13 -0.82 13.28
N VAL A 63 -13.93 -1.07 12.78
CA VAL A 63 -13.19 -2.32 13.03
C VAL A 63 -12.86 -2.48 14.51
N GLU A 64 -12.32 -1.43 15.16
CA GLU A 64 -11.99 -1.44 16.59
C GLU A 64 -13.23 -1.65 17.46
N ARG A 65 -14.36 -1.04 17.11
CA ARG A 65 -15.63 -1.27 17.78
C ARG A 65 -16.11 -2.71 17.64
N ILE A 66 -16.08 -3.27 16.42
CA ILE A 66 -16.47 -4.67 16.18
C ILE A 66 -15.55 -5.63 16.93
N ALA A 67 -14.24 -5.38 16.93
CA ALA A 67 -13.27 -6.19 17.64
C ALA A 67 -13.56 -6.25 19.17
N LYS A 68 -14.05 -5.14 19.73
CA LYS A 68 -14.42 -5.04 21.14
C LYS A 68 -15.79 -5.65 21.45
N GLU A 69 -16.81 -5.35 20.64
CA GLU A 69 -18.20 -5.71 20.92
C GLU A 69 -18.57 -7.11 20.42
N GLN A 70 -17.89 -7.59 19.37
CA GLN A 70 -18.13 -8.86 18.69
C GLN A 70 -16.81 -9.58 18.36
N PRO A 71 -16.00 -9.94 19.40
CA PRO A 71 -14.65 -10.48 19.18
C PRO A 71 -14.64 -11.79 18.37
N GLU A 72 -15.72 -12.58 18.43
CA GLU A 72 -15.87 -13.84 17.68
C GLU A 72 -16.36 -13.65 16.24
N SER A 73 -16.69 -12.43 15.83
CA SER A 73 -17.02 -12.15 14.44
C SER A 73 -15.78 -12.30 13.56
N ARG A 74 -15.96 -12.53 12.25
CA ARG A 74 -14.82 -12.66 11.32
C ARG A 74 -13.91 -11.42 11.35
N ILE A 75 -14.48 -10.22 11.46
CA ILE A 75 -13.72 -8.95 11.53
C ILE A 75 -13.01 -8.87 12.89
N GLY A 76 -13.73 -9.11 13.98
CA GLY A 76 -13.18 -9.06 15.33
C GLY A 76 -12.06 -10.07 15.53
N ALA A 77 -12.27 -11.32 15.14
CA ALA A 77 -11.26 -12.37 15.26
C ALA A 77 -10.00 -12.06 14.43
N LEU A 78 -10.16 -11.58 13.19
CA LEU A 78 -9.03 -11.19 12.34
C LEU A 78 -8.25 -10.02 12.95
N TYR A 79 -8.94 -8.96 13.35
CA TYR A 79 -8.29 -7.79 13.95
C TYR A 79 -7.57 -8.14 15.25
N ASN A 80 -8.22 -8.88 16.15
CA ASN A 80 -7.64 -9.27 17.43
C ASN A 80 -6.43 -10.19 17.23
N SER A 81 -6.47 -11.13 16.27
CA SER A 81 -5.30 -11.95 15.97
C SER A 81 -4.12 -11.17 15.40
N PHE A 82 -4.37 -10.12 14.64
CA PHE A 82 -3.34 -9.24 14.11
C PHE A 82 -2.72 -8.33 15.19
N MET A 83 -3.52 -7.96 16.18
CA MET A 83 -3.09 -7.08 17.29
C MET A 83 -2.56 -7.83 18.50
N ASP A 84 -2.56 -9.17 18.49
CA ASP A 84 -2.04 -10.04 19.57
C ASP A 84 -0.50 -10.09 19.52
N THR A 85 0.13 -9.02 20.01
CA THR A 85 1.58 -8.90 20.04
C THR A 85 2.24 -9.99 20.87
N ASP A 86 1.63 -10.43 21.97
CA ASP A 86 2.18 -11.49 22.81
C ASP A 86 2.24 -12.83 22.06
N LYS A 87 1.19 -13.14 21.29
CA LYS A 87 1.16 -14.30 20.41
C LYS A 87 2.18 -14.21 19.29
N ILE A 88 2.29 -13.05 18.63
CA ILE A 88 3.25 -12.80 17.56
C ILE A 88 4.68 -12.99 18.08
N GLU A 89 5.02 -12.40 19.21
CA GLU A 89 6.34 -12.55 19.83
C GLU A 89 6.62 -14.00 20.25
N SER A 90 5.62 -14.73 20.78
CA SER A 90 5.80 -16.11 21.16
C SER A 90 5.98 -17.07 19.97
N ASP A 91 5.33 -16.80 18.85
CA ASP A 91 5.46 -17.58 17.63
C ASP A 91 6.79 -17.32 16.90
N GLY A 92 7.33 -16.11 17.06
CA GLY A 92 8.59 -15.70 16.46
C GLY A 92 8.59 -15.91 14.94
N LEU A 93 9.63 -16.56 14.44
CA LEU A 93 9.82 -16.82 13.01
C LEU A 93 9.14 -18.12 12.51
N GLU A 94 8.54 -18.93 13.39
CA GLU A 94 8.01 -20.24 12.99
C GLU A 94 6.98 -20.17 11.84
N PRO A 95 6.02 -19.22 11.82
CA PRO A 95 5.07 -19.11 10.70
C PRO A 95 5.77 -18.77 9.38
N LEU A 96 6.76 -17.86 9.39
CA LEU A 96 7.54 -17.50 8.21
C LEU A 96 8.34 -18.71 7.70
N MET A 97 9.03 -19.41 8.59
CA MET A 97 9.89 -20.55 8.21
C MET A 97 9.09 -21.70 7.59
N ARG A 98 7.84 -21.90 7.99
CA ARG A 98 6.96 -22.88 7.31
C ARG A 98 6.73 -22.55 5.84
N GLU A 99 6.54 -21.26 5.52
CA GLU A 99 6.31 -20.79 4.15
C GLU A 99 7.60 -20.77 3.31
N VAL A 100 8.74 -20.48 3.94
CA VAL A 100 10.05 -20.38 3.27
C VAL A 100 10.72 -21.74 3.09
N ALA A 101 10.47 -22.71 3.98
CA ALA A 101 11.10 -24.03 3.91
C ALA A 101 10.98 -24.74 2.55
N PRO A 102 9.86 -24.69 1.82
CA PRO A 102 9.79 -25.28 0.48
C PRO A 102 10.74 -24.65 -0.53
N ILE A 103 11.06 -23.34 -0.40
CA ILE A 103 12.04 -22.66 -1.23
C ILE A 103 13.45 -23.21 -0.92
N LEU A 104 13.80 -23.25 0.35
CA LEU A 104 15.11 -23.70 0.83
C LEU A 104 15.39 -25.16 0.49
N ASN A 105 14.33 -25.98 0.44
CA ASN A 105 14.41 -27.41 0.12
C ASN A 105 14.30 -27.73 -1.37
N ALA A 106 14.08 -26.73 -2.25
CA ALA A 106 13.98 -26.97 -3.68
C ALA A 106 15.35 -27.40 -4.26
N ALA A 107 15.44 -28.66 -4.68
CA ALA A 107 16.67 -29.24 -5.22
C ALA A 107 16.85 -28.98 -6.74
N THR A 108 15.78 -28.59 -7.44
CA THR A 108 15.79 -28.33 -8.88
C THR A 108 15.09 -27.03 -9.23
N SER A 109 15.42 -26.44 -10.37
CA SER A 109 14.75 -25.23 -10.88
C SER A 109 13.25 -25.45 -11.09
N GLU A 110 12.83 -26.67 -11.44
CA GLU A 110 11.43 -27.01 -11.61
C GLU A 110 10.69 -27.01 -10.27
N GLN A 111 11.27 -27.60 -9.23
CA GLN A 111 10.72 -27.56 -7.88
C GLN A 111 10.62 -26.14 -7.35
N LEU A 112 11.65 -25.33 -7.57
CA LEU A 112 11.65 -23.93 -7.21
C LEU A 112 10.52 -23.15 -7.92
N ALA A 113 10.36 -23.35 -9.24
CA ALA A 113 9.30 -22.70 -10.01
C ALA A 113 7.91 -23.07 -9.51
N VAL A 114 7.66 -24.35 -9.19
CA VAL A 114 6.37 -24.79 -8.63
C VAL A 114 6.14 -24.16 -7.26
N THR A 115 7.16 -24.15 -6.39
CA THR A 115 7.07 -23.53 -5.06
C THR A 115 6.74 -22.03 -5.16
N LEU A 116 7.45 -21.30 -6.01
CA LEU A 116 7.20 -19.87 -6.22
C LEU A 116 5.80 -19.61 -6.78
N ALA A 117 5.29 -20.47 -7.67
CA ALA A 117 3.91 -20.38 -8.17
C ALA A 117 2.88 -20.59 -7.05
N LEU A 118 3.11 -21.53 -6.14
CA LEU A 118 2.22 -21.76 -4.97
C LEU A 118 2.25 -20.57 -4.01
N LEU A 119 3.43 -20.04 -3.70
CA LEU A 119 3.59 -18.86 -2.85
C LEU A 119 2.97 -17.61 -3.49
N SER A 120 3.08 -17.45 -4.81
CA SER A 120 2.42 -16.38 -5.56
C SER A 120 0.88 -16.46 -5.44
N ARG A 121 0.31 -17.67 -5.48
CA ARG A 121 -1.14 -17.87 -5.23
C ARG A 121 -1.54 -17.51 -3.80
N ALA A 122 -0.65 -17.70 -2.84
CA ALA A 122 -0.84 -17.28 -1.45
C ALA A 122 -0.57 -15.77 -1.22
N GLY A 123 -0.12 -15.04 -2.24
CA GLY A 123 0.18 -13.60 -2.15
C GLY A 123 1.54 -13.27 -1.54
N LEU A 124 2.43 -14.26 -1.38
CA LEU A 124 3.68 -14.09 -0.62
C LEU A 124 4.90 -13.73 -1.48
N ALA A 125 5.05 -14.30 -2.67
CA ALA A 125 6.21 -14.05 -3.52
C ALA A 125 5.82 -13.91 -4.98
N GLN A 126 6.35 -12.90 -5.65
CA GLN A 126 6.10 -12.69 -7.08
C GLN A 126 7.40 -12.35 -7.79
N LEU A 127 7.95 -13.28 -8.57
CA LEU A 127 8.99 -13.01 -9.56
C LEU A 127 8.38 -12.48 -10.86
N LEU A 128 7.13 -12.90 -11.15
CA LEU A 128 6.35 -12.45 -12.28
C LEU A 128 5.05 -11.86 -11.75
N GLY A 129 4.72 -10.67 -12.17
CA GLY A 129 3.39 -10.08 -12.03
C GLY A 129 2.46 -10.69 -13.06
N TRP A 130 1.23 -10.97 -12.68
CA TRP A 130 0.22 -11.44 -13.61
C TRP A 130 -1.15 -10.85 -13.27
N TYR A 131 -1.89 -10.51 -14.30
CA TYR A 131 -3.24 -9.99 -14.16
C TYR A 131 -4.04 -10.22 -15.44
N THR A 132 -5.35 -10.22 -15.33
CA THR A 132 -6.26 -10.25 -16.47
C THR A 132 -6.83 -8.85 -16.68
N SER A 133 -6.76 -8.36 -17.90
CA SER A 133 -7.31 -7.06 -18.28
C SER A 133 -7.82 -7.09 -19.71
N ILE A 134 -8.52 -6.04 -20.12
CA ILE A 134 -8.99 -5.86 -21.48
C ILE A 134 -7.78 -5.76 -22.42
N ASP A 135 -7.85 -6.46 -23.58
CA ASP A 135 -6.84 -6.31 -24.61
C ASP A 135 -6.87 -4.88 -25.17
N GLN A 136 -5.71 -4.21 -25.12
CA GLN A 136 -5.58 -2.83 -25.63
C GLN A 136 -5.81 -2.72 -27.15
N LYS A 137 -5.69 -3.83 -27.90
CA LYS A 137 -5.89 -3.88 -29.34
C LYS A 137 -7.26 -4.39 -29.74
N ASP A 138 -7.92 -5.13 -28.86
CA ASP A 138 -9.25 -5.68 -29.05
C ASP A 138 -10.06 -5.59 -27.76
N PRO A 139 -10.75 -4.45 -27.52
CA PRO A 139 -11.41 -4.16 -26.25
C PRO A 139 -12.62 -5.05 -25.96
N GLU A 140 -13.02 -5.93 -26.87
CA GLU A 140 -14.08 -6.91 -26.64
C GLU A 140 -13.59 -8.21 -25.98
N HIS A 141 -12.25 -8.36 -25.83
CA HIS A 141 -11.62 -9.53 -25.24
C HIS A 141 -10.78 -9.22 -24.02
N TYR A 142 -10.74 -10.18 -23.10
CA TYR A 142 -9.79 -10.15 -21.98
C TYR A 142 -8.56 -11.00 -22.31
N VAL A 143 -7.40 -10.51 -21.94
CA VAL A 143 -6.14 -11.24 -22.09
C VAL A 143 -5.40 -11.32 -20.75
N PHE A 144 -4.59 -12.34 -20.63
CA PHE A 144 -3.72 -12.55 -19.47
C PHE A 144 -2.37 -11.89 -19.73
N TYR A 145 -2.02 -10.95 -18.86
CA TYR A 145 -0.75 -10.23 -18.91
C TYR A 145 0.25 -10.84 -17.95
N LEU A 146 1.48 -11.01 -18.44
CA LEU A 146 2.66 -11.32 -17.62
C LEU A 146 3.60 -10.13 -17.66
N THR A 147 4.07 -9.72 -16.48
CA THR A 147 5.01 -8.62 -16.31
C THR A 147 6.15 -9.05 -15.39
N GLN A 148 7.26 -8.36 -15.48
CA GLN A 148 8.33 -8.49 -14.48
C GLN A 148 7.83 -7.97 -13.14
N ALA A 149 8.19 -8.68 -12.06
CA ALA A 149 7.92 -8.28 -10.68
C ALA A 149 9.13 -8.62 -9.79
N GLY A 150 9.01 -8.43 -8.49
CA GLY A 150 10.04 -8.81 -7.51
C GLY A 150 11.11 -7.76 -7.25
N LEU A 151 11.02 -6.58 -7.86
CA LEU A 151 11.88 -5.45 -7.50
C LEU A 151 11.38 -4.84 -6.18
N GLY A 152 12.26 -4.71 -5.19
CA GLY A 152 11.94 -4.12 -3.89
C GLY A 152 12.05 -2.59 -3.86
N LEU A 153 12.78 -1.97 -4.80
CA LEU A 153 12.83 -0.53 -5.00
C LEU A 153 11.83 -0.11 -6.09
N PRO A 154 11.41 1.17 -6.13
CA PRO A 154 10.28 1.61 -6.95
C PRO A 154 10.38 1.35 -8.45
N ASP A 155 11.58 1.45 -9.02
CA ASP A 155 11.84 1.16 -10.43
C ASP A 155 13.30 0.79 -10.69
N GLU A 156 13.66 0.46 -11.92
CA GLU A 156 15.01 0.05 -12.32
C GLU A 156 16.08 1.14 -12.15
N ALA A 157 15.70 2.41 -12.22
CA ALA A 157 16.63 3.53 -12.08
C ALA A 157 17.31 3.55 -10.70
N TYR A 158 16.63 3.07 -9.65
CA TYR A 158 17.20 2.95 -8.30
C TYR A 158 18.37 1.99 -8.21
N TYR A 159 18.46 1.03 -9.13
CA TYR A 159 19.57 0.06 -9.18
C TYR A 159 20.72 0.52 -10.06
N ARG A 160 20.55 1.54 -10.90
CA ARG A 160 21.48 1.91 -11.96
C ARG A 160 22.02 3.32 -11.89
N GLU A 161 21.22 4.29 -11.43
CA GLU A 161 21.58 5.71 -11.45
C GLU A 161 22.32 6.14 -10.19
N GLU A 162 23.44 6.84 -10.36
CA GLU A 162 24.34 7.32 -9.30
C GLU A 162 23.61 8.08 -8.19
N LYS A 163 22.59 8.89 -8.54
CA LYS A 163 21.79 9.64 -7.55
C LYS A 163 21.07 8.76 -6.52
N TYR A 164 20.91 7.45 -6.80
CA TYR A 164 20.26 6.49 -5.92
C TYR A 164 21.22 5.48 -5.27
N GLU A 165 22.54 5.65 -5.45
CA GLU A 165 23.55 4.73 -4.92
C GLU A 165 23.39 4.48 -3.42
N GLN A 166 23.15 5.53 -2.64
CA GLN A 166 22.93 5.41 -1.18
C GLN A 166 21.68 4.60 -0.83
N VAL A 167 20.60 4.78 -1.59
CA VAL A 167 19.35 4.02 -1.39
C VAL A 167 19.56 2.55 -1.74
N CYS A 168 20.27 2.27 -2.84
CA CYS A 168 20.59 0.91 -3.25
C CYS A 168 21.49 0.21 -2.22
N ALA A 169 22.51 0.90 -1.71
CA ALA A 169 23.38 0.37 -0.66
C ALA A 169 22.61 0.06 0.63
N ALA A 170 21.77 0.97 1.09
CA ALA A 170 20.92 0.74 2.27
C ALA A 170 19.94 -0.43 2.06
N TYR A 171 19.42 -0.60 0.84
CA TYR A 171 18.55 -1.73 0.49
C TYR A 171 19.30 -3.09 0.56
N ILE A 172 20.55 -3.14 0.10
CA ILE A 172 21.39 -4.34 0.20
C ILE A 172 21.67 -4.68 1.67
N GLU A 173 22.00 -3.68 2.49
CA GLU A 173 22.20 -3.85 3.94
C GLU A 173 20.93 -4.34 4.63
N HIS A 174 19.78 -3.78 4.27
CA HIS A 174 18.48 -4.24 4.77
C HIS A 174 18.24 -5.73 4.44
N ILE A 175 18.49 -6.15 3.20
CA ILE A 175 18.36 -7.56 2.80
C ILE A 175 19.27 -8.45 3.65
N ALA A 176 20.55 -8.08 3.82
CA ALA A 176 21.48 -8.83 4.64
C ALA A 176 20.98 -8.96 6.10
N THR A 177 20.52 -7.86 6.69
CA THR A 177 19.95 -7.85 8.04
C THR A 177 18.73 -8.78 8.15
N MET A 178 17.85 -8.81 7.15
CA MET A 178 16.69 -9.71 7.16
C MET A 178 17.12 -11.19 7.11
N PHE A 179 18.14 -11.55 6.34
CA PHE A 179 18.69 -12.90 6.36
C PHE A 179 19.33 -13.25 7.70
N GLU A 180 20.11 -12.35 8.30
CA GLU A 180 20.69 -12.57 9.63
C GLU A 180 19.63 -12.79 10.71
N LEU A 181 18.58 -11.95 10.72
CA LEU A 181 17.48 -12.07 11.68
C LEU A 181 16.71 -13.39 11.54
N THR A 182 16.64 -13.94 10.32
CA THR A 182 15.96 -15.22 10.06
C THR A 182 16.88 -16.43 10.24
N GLY A 183 18.18 -16.22 10.45
CA GLY A 183 19.17 -17.29 10.59
C GLY A 183 19.49 -18.01 9.25
N LEU A 184 19.28 -17.33 8.13
CA LEU A 184 19.51 -17.83 6.76
C LEU A 184 20.83 -17.34 6.17
#